data_adf832c432ba56bebc9bb1a5cbb50f3c
#
_entry.id   adf832c432ba56bebc9bb1a5cbb50f3c
#
_cell.length_a   1.000
_cell.length_b   1.000
_cell.length_c   1.000
_cell.angle_alpha   90.00
_cell.angle_beta   90.00
_cell.angle_gamma   90.00
#
_symmetry.space_group_name_H-M   'P 1'
#
loop_
_entity.id
_entity.type
_entity.pdbx_description
1 polymer ?
#
loop_
_entity_poly.entity_id
_entity_poly.type
_entity_poly.pdbx_seq_one_letter_code
_entity_poly.pdbx_strand_id
1 'polypeptide(L)'
;ERSGGKYNKLIIDIRNNGGGLPQYGYDVLISPFLDKPATYSQVVGLKTKYLTDTKESILKFLRKEVSSKKAHVINVIKTQPQDGFDPNQWTFYEITRRIEPHHRYNFKGDLYILINGGCFSAADDYANAVKRIGFAKLAGRRTGGGAAGYAAPPFIRLPASGMVFRAETDLVINPDGSIDEISGTPPDIEFPGPATFVICSGGDMLKDTWIQKIINDL
;
A
#
# COMPACT_ATOMS: atom_id res chain seq x y z
N GLU A 1 -22.59 -9.54 -10.73
CA GLU A 1 -23.56 -10.44 -11.43
C GLU A 1 -25.00 -9.89 -11.38
N ARG A 2 -25.44 -9.26 -10.28
CA ARG A 2 -26.79 -8.70 -10.18
C ARG A 2 -27.06 -7.47 -11.06
N SER A 3 -26.01 -6.77 -11.51
CA SER A 3 -26.16 -5.55 -12.32
C SER A 3 -26.37 -5.81 -13.81
N GLY A 4 -26.15 -7.04 -14.30
CA GLY A 4 -26.32 -7.39 -15.71
C GLY A 4 -25.50 -6.55 -16.69
N GLY A 5 -24.34 -6.03 -16.26
CA GLY A 5 -23.52 -5.12 -17.08
C GLY A 5 -24.01 -3.67 -17.13
N LYS A 6 -24.95 -3.30 -16.25
CA LYS A 6 -25.56 -1.96 -16.19
C LYS A 6 -24.56 -0.85 -15.83
N TYR A 7 -23.50 -1.18 -15.08
CA TYR A 7 -22.52 -0.21 -14.60
C TYR A 7 -21.18 -0.40 -15.32
N ASN A 8 -20.60 0.70 -15.75
CA ASN A 8 -19.32 0.75 -16.46
C ASN A 8 -18.17 1.26 -15.59
N LYS A 9 -18.46 1.73 -14.39
CA LYS A 9 -17.45 2.18 -13.41
C LYS A 9 -17.74 1.57 -12.05
N LEU A 10 -16.69 1.17 -11.35
CA LEU A 10 -16.73 0.76 -9.95
C LEU A 10 -15.71 1.59 -9.16
N ILE A 11 -16.18 2.22 -8.11
CA ILE A 11 -15.36 3.02 -7.20
C ILE A 11 -15.25 2.29 -5.87
N ILE A 12 -14.05 2.00 -5.43
CA ILE A 12 -13.76 1.48 -4.10
C ILE A 12 -13.12 2.63 -3.30
N ASP A 13 -13.80 3.06 -2.26
CA ASP A 13 -13.33 4.16 -1.41
C ASP A 13 -12.64 3.63 -0.16
N ILE A 14 -11.33 3.85 -0.08
CA ILE A 14 -10.51 3.49 1.07
C ILE A 14 -9.95 4.73 1.79
N ARG A 15 -10.44 5.91 1.48
CA ARG A 15 -10.00 7.14 2.14
C ARG A 15 -10.14 7.04 3.66
N ASN A 16 -9.14 7.52 4.39
CA ASN A 16 -9.05 7.48 5.86
C ASN A 16 -9.05 6.06 6.47
N ASN A 17 -8.74 5.05 5.67
CA ASN A 17 -8.54 3.71 6.21
C ASN A 17 -7.13 3.63 6.82
N GLY A 18 -7.04 3.52 8.15
CA GLY A 18 -5.78 3.45 8.88
C GLY A 18 -5.02 2.13 8.75
N GLY A 19 -5.53 1.17 7.97
CA GLY A 19 -4.88 -0.12 7.73
C GLY A 19 -5.51 -1.28 8.48
N GLY A 20 -4.74 -2.32 8.73
CA GLY A 20 -5.17 -3.59 9.35
C GLY A 20 -4.34 -4.76 8.84
N LEU A 21 -5.00 -5.78 8.32
CA LEU A 21 -4.36 -6.95 7.72
C LEU A 21 -4.27 -6.78 6.19
N PRO A 22 -3.06 -6.70 5.60
CA PRO A 22 -2.88 -6.54 4.15
C PRO A 22 -3.59 -7.62 3.34
N GLN A 23 -3.54 -8.87 3.81
CA GLN A 23 -4.18 -10.01 3.15
C GLN A 23 -5.68 -9.79 2.93
N TYR A 24 -6.36 -9.12 3.86
CA TYR A 24 -7.78 -8.81 3.69
C TYR A 24 -8.05 -7.95 2.45
N GLY A 25 -7.24 -6.92 2.20
CA GLY A 25 -7.34 -6.10 0.99
C GLY A 25 -7.16 -6.92 -0.29
N TYR A 26 -6.19 -7.82 -0.29
CA TYR A 26 -5.93 -8.68 -1.45
C TYR A 26 -7.06 -9.67 -1.71
N ASP A 27 -7.53 -10.37 -0.68
CA ASP A 27 -8.52 -11.45 -0.81
C ASP A 27 -9.93 -10.93 -1.10
N VAL A 28 -10.27 -9.73 -0.58
CA VAL A 28 -11.62 -9.18 -0.68
C VAL A 28 -11.76 -8.15 -1.81
N LEU A 29 -10.74 -7.34 -2.06
CA LEU A 29 -10.83 -6.19 -2.97
C LEU A 29 -10.05 -6.37 -4.29
N ILE A 30 -9.16 -7.36 -4.41
CA ILE A 30 -8.42 -7.64 -5.65
C ILE A 30 -8.79 -9.03 -6.20
N SER A 31 -8.53 -10.09 -5.44
CA SER A 31 -8.69 -11.49 -5.85
C SER A 31 -10.02 -11.81 -6.54
N PRO A 32 -11.19 -11.28 -6.07
CA PRO A 32 -12.48 -11.58 -6.67
C PRO A 32 -12.66 -11.03 -8.09
N PHE A 33 -11.82 -10.11 -8.54
CA PHE A 33 -11.88 -9.48 -9.84
C PHE A 33 -10.80 -9.98 -10.81
N LEU A 34 -9.86 -10.79 -10.34
CA LEU A 34 -8.78 -11.32 -11.17
C LEU A 34 -9.26 -12.53 -11.98
N ASP A 35 -8.95 -12.55 -13.28
CA ASP A 35 -9.13 -13.72 -14.15
C ASP A 35 -7.92 -14.67 -14.08
N LYS A 36 -6.75 -14.16 -13.71
CA LYS A 36 -5.49 -14.89 -13.58
C LYS A 36 -4.66 -14.31 -12.43
N PRO A 37 -3.69 -15.07 -11.89
CA PRO A 37 -2.82 -14.56 -10.85
C PRO A 37 -2.12 -13.26 -11.25
N ALA A 38 -2.11 -12.29 -10.35
CA ALA A 38 -1.33 -11.06 -10.49
C ALA A 38 -0.03 -11.18 -9.70
N THR A 39 1.07 -10.71 -10.29
CA THR A 39 2.39 -10.75 -9.65
C THR A 39 3.04 -9.38 -9.76
N TYR A 40 3.68 -8.93 -8.68
CA TYR A 40 4.46 -7.70 -8.66
C TYR A 40 5.69 -7.83 -7.80
N SER A 41 6.71 -7.02 -8.12
CA SER A 41 7.92 -6.90 -7.28
C SER A 41 7.88 -5.64 -6.44
N GLN A 42 8.42 -5.75 -5.23
CA GLN A 42 8.52 -4.66 -4.27
C GLN A 42 9.93 -4.65 -3.69
N VAL A 43 10.54 -3.48 -3.56
CA VAL A 43 11.82 -3.32 -2.90
C VAL A 43 11.59 -2.95 -1.45
N VAL A 44 12.14 -3.75 -0.56
CA VAL A 44 12.03 -3.58 0.90
C VAL A 44 13.40 -3.34 1.49
N GLY A 45 13.55 -2.29 2.28
CA GLY A 45 14.72 -2.02 3.09
C GLY A 45 14.53 -2.53 4.51
N LEU A 46 15.54 -3.19 5.05
CA LEU A 46 15.59 -3.61 6.46
C LEU A 46 16.77 -2.92 7.15
N LYS A 47 16.54 -2.32 8.31
CA LYS A 47 17.57 -1.67 9.13
C LYS A 47 18.38 -2.72 9.89
N THR A 48 19.34 -3.32 9.22
CA THR A 48 20.02 -4.55 9.65
C THR A 48 20.99 -4.39 10.81
N LYS A 49 21.49 -3.17 11.05
CA LYS A 49 22.49 -2.91 12.09
C LYS A 49 21.99 -3.16 13.53
N TYR A 50 20.65 -3.08 13.72
CA TYR A 50 20.03 -3.17 15.05
C TYR A 50 19.12 -4.41 15.22
N LEU A 51 19.07 -5.31 14.24
CA LEU A 51 18.09 -6.38 14.17
C LEU A 51 18.72 -7.77 13.93
N THR A 52 19.83 -8.09 14.56
CA THR A 52 20.53 -9.37 14.35
C THR A 52 19.61 -10.57 14.55
N ASP A 53 18.80 -10.60 15.61
CA ASP A 53 17.88 -11.72 15.91
C ASP A 53 16.55 -11.64 15.15
N THR A 54 16.09 -10.43 14.86
CA THR A 54 14.85 -10.18 14.12
C THR A 54 15.02 -10.39 12.62
N LYS A 55 16.24 -10.18 12.08
CA LYS A 55 16.55 -10.35 10.66
C LYS A 55 16.23 -11.75 10.15
N GLU A 56 16.62 -12.79 10.88
CA GLU A 56 16.32 -14.18 10.47
C GLU A 56 14.83 -14.48 10.52
N SER A 57 14.11 -13.96 11.50
CA SER A 57 12.66 -14.09 11.62
C SER A 57 11.94 -13.39 10.49
N ILE A 58 12.36 -12.16 10.14
CA ILE A 58 11.80 -11.40 9.01
C ILE A 58 12.11 -12.11 7.69
N LEU A 59 13.35 -12.51 7.45
CA LEU A 59 13.71 -13.26 6.25
C LEU A 59 13.00 -14.60 6.15
N LYS A 60 12.72 -15.26 7.28
CA LYS A 60 11.95 -16.50 7.35
C LYS A 60 10.48 -16.26 7.06
N PHE A 61 9.90 -15.15 7.53
CA PHE A 61 8.55 -14.71 7.20
C PHE A 61 8.43 -14.35 5.72
N LEU A 62 9.34 -13.54 5.20
CA LEU A 62 9.42 -13.19 3.78
C LEU A 62 9.60 -14.43 2.88
N ARG A 63 10.39 -15.42 3.32
CA ARG A 63 10.55 -16.71 2.62
C ARG A 63 9.31 -17.59 2.69
N LYS A 64 8.41 -17.37 3.63
CA LYS A 64 7.20 -18.16 3.81
C LYS A 64 6.04 -17.65 2.97
N GLU A 65 5.95 -16.33 2.75
CA GLU A 65 4.90 -15.69 1.94
C GLU A 65 5.33 -15.43 0.50
N VAL A 66 6.62 -15.38 0.24
CA VAL A 66 7.15 -15.13 -1.10
C VAL A 66 7.57 -16.45 -1.69
N SER A 67 6.95 -16.86 -2.80
CA SER A 67 7.43 -17.97 -3.63
C SER A 67 8.89 -17.66 -4.00
N SER A 68 9.81 -18.35 -3.34
CA SER A 68 11.22 -18.02 -3.20
C SER A 68 11.97 -18.04 -4.53
N LYS A 69 12.07 -16.92 -5.19
CA LYS A 69 13.30 -16.63 -5.92
C LYS A 69 14.13 -15.72 -5.01
N LYS A 70 15.40 -16.09 -4.81
CA LYS A 70 16.37 -15.41 -3.95
C LYS A 70 16.14 -13.91 -3.92
N ALA A 71 15.86 -13.35 -2.73
CA ALA A 71 15.87 -11.91 -2.54
C ALA A 71 17.22 -11.38 -3.04
N HIS A 72 17.22 -10.62 -4.12
CA HIS A 72 18.42 -9.97 -4.61
C HIS A 72 18.61 -8.69 -3.79
N VAL A 73 19.80 -8.49 -3.27
CA VAL A 73 20.19 -7.20 -2.67
C VAL A 73 20.28 -6.21 -3.82
N ILE A 74 19.41 -5.22 -3.81
CA ILE A 74 19.41 -4.15 -4.81
C ILE A 74 20.15 -2.96 -4.23
N ASN A 75 21.12 -2.46 -4.99
CA ASN A 75 21.71 -1.14 -4.74
C ASN A 75 20.72 -0.06 -5.18
N VAL A 76 19.69 0.18 -4.39
CA VAL A 76 18.63 1.18 -4.69
C VAL A 76 19.08 2.62 -4.38
N ILE A 77 20.35 2.84 -4.10
CA ILE A 77 20.94 4.09 -3.59
C ILE A 77 21.00 5.21 -4.66
N LYS A 78 20.19 5.18 -5.68
CA LYS A 78 20.09 6.32 -6.62
C LYS A 78 18.90 7.24 -6.33
N THR A 79 18.10 6.91 -5.33
CA THR A 79 17.05 7.80 -4.87
C THR A 79 17.66 8.97 -4.12
N GLN A 80 17.20 10.15 -4.42
CA GLN A 80 17.67 11.38 -3.76
C GLN A 80 17.69 11.20 -2.25
N PRO A 81 18.78 11.53 -1.56
CA PRO A 81 18.83 11.42 -0.11
C PRO A 81 17.75 12.33 0.48
N GLN A 82 16.81 11.71 1.18
CA GLN A 82 15.90 12.48 2.01
C GLN A 82 16.64 12.86 3.29
N ASP A 83 16.38 14.06 3.80
CA ASP A 83 17.06 14.56 4.99
C ASP A 83 16.99 13.53 6.14
N GLY A 84 18.15 13.11 6.62
CA GLY A 84 18.28 12.12 7.70
C GLY A 84 18.24 10.65 7.28
N PHE A 85 18.06 10.33 5.99
CA PHE A 85 18.13 8.96 5.50
C PHE A 85 19.57 8.60 5.09
N ASP A 86 20.18 7.66 5.82
CA ASP A 86 21.46 7.08 5.46
C ASP A 86 21.26 5.66 4.91
N PRO A 87 21.38 5.47 3.59
CA PRO A 87 21.14 4.17 2.96
C PRO A 87 22.11 3.08 3.43
N ASN A 88 23.28 3.44 3.97
CA ASN A 88 24.26 2.47 4.46
C ASN A 88 23.82 1.76 5.75
N GLN A 89 22.77 2.25 6.40
CA GLN A 89 22.16 1.59 7.56
C GLN A 89 21.13 0.53 7.19
N TRP A 90 20.81 0.39 5.89
CA TRP A 90 19.75 -0.48 5.38
C TRP A 90 20.30 -1.56 4.45
N THR A 91 19.69 -2.72 4.47
CA THR A 91 19.87 -3.76 3.46
C THR A 91 18.59 -3.89 2.66
N PHE A 92 18.68 -3.78 1.34
CA PHE A 92 17.52 -3.81 0.45
C PHE A 92 17.35 -5.19 -0.18
N TYR A 93 16.10 -5.60 -0.32
CA TYR A 93 15.69 -6.86 -0.92
C TYR A 93 14.59 -6.63 -1.95
N GLU A 94 14.66 -7.33 -3.05
CA GLU A 94 13.51 -7.42 -3.95
C GLU A 94 12.65 -8.60 -3.55
N ILE A 95 11.36 -8.34 -3.37
CA ILE A 95 10.36 -9.33 -2.98
C ILE A 95 9.34 -9.43 -4.09
N THR A 96 9.04 -10.64 -4.53
CA THR A 96 7.95 -10.88 -5.48
C THR A 96 6.72 -11.35 -4.70
N ARG A 97 5.61 -10.63 -4.87
CA ARG A 97 4.30 -10.99 -4.33
C ARG A 97 3.39 -11.52 -5.42
N ARG A 98 2.53 -12.46 -5.06
CA ARG A 98 1.56 -13.07 -5.94
C ARG A 98 0.18 -13.07 -5.28
N ILE A 99 -0.83 -12.61 -6.02
CA ILE A 99 -2.23 -12.58 -5.61
C ILE A 99 -2.97 -13.58 -6.49
N GLU A 100 -3.60 -14.58 -5.86
CA GLU A 100 -4.36 -15.60 -6.56
C GLU A 100 -5.79 -15.14 -6.85
N PRO A 101 -6.37 -15.50 -7.99
CA PRO A 101 -7.75 -15.17 -8.30
C PRO A 101 -8.74 -15.97 -7.46
N HIS A 102 -9.79 -15.32 -7.00
CA HIS A 102 -10.96 -15.96 -6.41
C HIS A 102 -12.20 -15.61 -7.24
N HIS A 103 -12.41 -16.21 -8.37
CA HIS A 103 -13.43 -15.90 -9.36
C HIS A 103 -14.84 -15.72 -8.77
N ARG A 104 -15.18 -14.52 -8.34
CA ARG A 104 -16.51 -14.17 -7.82
C ARG A 104 -17.22 -13.11 -8.64
N TYR A 105 -16.46 -12.20 -9.26
CA TYR A 105 -17.01 -11.05 -9.96
C TYR A 105 -16.46 -10.96 -11.39
N ASN A 106 -17.37 -10.78 -12.34
CA ASN A 106 -17.02 -10.52 -13.73
C ASN A 106 -17.38 -9.07 -14.07
N PHE A 107 -16.63 -8.12 -13.50
CA PHE A 107 -16.78 -6.71 -13.80
C PHE A 107 -15.82 -6.34 -14.95
N LYS A 108 -16.35 -5.73 -16.01
CA LYS A 108 -15.59 -5.36 -17.22
C LYS A 108 -15.46 -3.84 -17.41
N GLY A 109 -15.92 -3.07 -16.45
CA GLY A 109 -15.81 -1.61 -16.47
C GLY A 109 -14.50 -1.11 -15.88
N ASP A 110 -14.38 0.20 -15.77
CA ASP A 110 -13.22 0.86 -15.16
C ASP A 110 -13.29 0.78 -13.63
N LEU A 111 -12.16 0.41 -13.02
CA LEU A 111 -11.99 0.33 -11.58
C LEU A 111 -11.21 1.54 -11.08
N TYR A 112 -11.76 2.22 -10.08
CA TYR A 112 -11.11 3.35 -9.40
C TYR A 112 -11.02 3.07 -7.91
N ILE A 113 -9.86 3.37 -7.33
CA ILE A 113 -9.65 3.32 -5.88
C ILE A 113 -9.43 4.74 -5.39
N LEU A 114 -10.31 5.24 -4.53
CA LEU A 114 -10.14 6.54 -3.89
C LEU A 114 -9.21 6.43 -2.70
N ILE A 115 -8.15 7.25 -2.72
CA ILE A 115 -7.10 7.30 -1.71
C ILE A 115 -6.87 8.74 -1.20
N ASN A 116 -6.36 8.85 0.02
CA ASN A 116 -5.90 10.12 0.60
C ASN A 116 -4.85 9.88 1.69
N GLY A 117 -4.32 10.94 2.29
CA GLY A 117 -3.32 10.88 3.36
C GLY A 117 -3.75 10.17 4.64
N GLY A 118 -5.03 9.82 4.79
CA GLY A 118 -5.53 8.97 5.86
C GLY A 118 -5.47 7.47 5.56
N CYS A 119 -5.12 7.08 4.33
CA CYS A 119 -4.81 5.68 4.01
C CYS A 119 -3.41 5.35 4.53
N PHE A 120 -3.31 4.47 5.52
CA PHE A 120 -2.06 4.17 6.19
C PHE A 120 -1.85 2.67 6.38
N SER A 121 -0.59 2.21 6.51
CA SER A 121 -0.26 0.82 6.81
C SER A 121 -0.83 -0.14 5.75
N ALA A 122 -1.63 -1.15 6.12
CA ALA A 122 -2.21 -2.12 5.18
C ALA A 122 -3.10 -1.48 4.08
N ALA A 123 -3.69 -0.31 4.32
CA ALA A 123 -4.46 0.39 3.29
C ALA A 123 -3.54 1.06 2.26
N ASP A 124 -2.36 1.49 2.68
CA ASP A 124 -1.33 1.97 1.78
C ASP A 124 -0.65 0.83 1.02
N ASP A 125 -0.32 -0.28 1.69
CA ASP A 125 0.20 -1.49 1.03
C ASP A 125 -0.79 -2.02 -0.04
N TYR A 126 -2.09 -1.96 0.23
CA TYR A 126 -3.12 -2.26 -0.78
C TYR A 126 -3.06 -1.29 -1.97
N ALA A 127 -2.98 0.02 -1.73
CA ALA A 127 -2.87 1.01 -2.80
C ALA A 127 -1.57 0.82 -3.61
N ASN A 128 -0.46 0.53 -2.93
CA ASN A 128 0.82 0.22 -3.56
C ASN A 128 0.74 -1.03 -4.46
N ALA A 129 0.10 -2.10 -3.97
CA ALA A 129 -0.14 -3.31 -4.75
C ALA A 129 -1.02 -3.04 -5.98
N VAL A 130 -2.16 -2.35 -5.80
CA VAL A 130 -3.06 -1.94 -6.90
C VAL A 130 -2.30 -1.22 -8.00
N LYS A 131 -1.46 -0.25 -7.64
CA LYS A 131 -0.64 0.51 -8.58
C LYS A 131 0.36 -0.38 -9.33
N ARG A 132 1.05 -1.26 -8.61
CA ARG A 132 2.10 -2.13 -9.19
C ARG A 132 1.56 -3.17 -10.16
N ILE A 133 0.38 -3.73 -9.89
CA ILE A 133 -0.24 -4.72 -10.78
C ILE A 133 -1.10 -4.07 -11.87
N GLY A 134 -1.35 -2.77 -11.81
CA GLY A 134 -2.22 -2.08 -12.75
C GLY A 134 -3.69 -2.54 -12.64
N PHE A 135 -4.13 -2.92 -11.45
CA PHE A 135 -5.46 -3.49 -11.22
C PHE A 135 -6.57 -2.46 -11.40
N ALA A 136 -6.35 -1.25 -10.92
CA ALA A 136 -7.29 -0.13 -10.96
C ALA A 136 -6.53 1.19 -11.05
N LYS A 137 -7.21 2.29 -11.37
CA LYS A 137 -6.66 3.63 -11.28
C LYS A 137 -6.79 4.17 -9.86
N LEU A 138 -5.69 4.56 -9.25
CA LEU A 138 -5.69 5.27 -7.97
C LEU A 138 -6.08 6.72 -8.23
N ALA A 139 -7.11 7.22 -7.55
CA ALA A 139 -7.58 8.59 -7.69
C ALA A 139 -7.65 9.29 -6.33
N GLY A 140 -7.27 10.57 -6.28
CA GLY A 140 -7.31 11.35 -5.06
C GLY A 140 -5.98 12.00 -4.71
N ARG A 141 -5.43 11.69 -3.55
CA ARG A 141 -4.14 12.19 -3.05
C ARG A 141 -3.26 11.06 -2.56
N ARG A 142 -1.95 11.35 -2.46
CA ARG A 142 -1.01 10.40 -1.86
C ARG A 142 -1.54 9.86 -0.54
N THR A 143 -1.29 8.59 -0.31
CA THR A 143 -1.56 7.92 0.97
C THR A 143 -0.64 8.45 2.07
N GLY A 144 -0.86 8.02 3.30
CA GLY A 144 -0.03 8.39 4.46
C GLY A 144 1.23 7.56 4.62
N GLY A 145 1.42 6.54 3.78
CA GLY A 145 2.58 5.67 3.85
C GLY A 145 2.41 4.45 4.77
N GLY A 146 3.52 3.77 5.02
CA GLY A 146 3.57 2.64 5.93
C GLY A 146 3.27 1.28 5.29
N ALA A 147 3.52 1.14 3.99
CA ALA A 147 3.34 -0.13 3.25
C ALA A 147 4.29 -1.24 3.70
N ALA A 148 5.34 -0.96 4.46
CA ALA A 148 6.26 -1.96 4.96
C ALA A 148 5.56 -2.96 5.89
N GLY A 149 5.61 -2.99 7.08
CA GLY A 149 4.89 -3.88 7.99
C GLY A 149 5.34 -5.35 7.92
N TYR A 150 6.56 -5.60 7.42
CA TYR A 150 7.18 -6.93 7.40
C TYR A 150 7.73 -7.31 8.77
N ALA A 151 8.11 -6.31 9.56
CA ALA A 151 8.54 -6.47 10.93
C ALA A 151 7.55 -5.78 11.86
N ALA A 152 7.16 -6.44 12.94
CA ALA A 152 6.46 -5.74 14.02
C ALA A 152 7.42 -4.72 14.65
N PRO A 153 7.13 -3.40 14.56
CA PRO A 153 8.05 -2.41 15.11
C PRO A 153 8.24 -2.61 16.62
N PRO A 154 9.48 -2.59 17.12
CA PRO A 154 9.74 -2.78 18.53
C PRO A 154 9.18 -1.64 19.37
N PHE A 155 8.66 -1.97 20.54
CA PHE A 155 8.35 -0.99 21.56
C PHE A 155 9.62 -0.64 22.35
N ILE A 156 9.98 0.62 22.34
CA ILE A 156 11.16 1.13 23.03
C ILE A 156 10.70 2.02 24.20
N ARG A 157 11.14 1.70 25.42
CA ARG A 157 10.88 2.51 26.62
C ARG A 157 12.11 3.32 26.96
N LEU A 158 11.95 4.63 27.06
CA LEU A 158 13.02 5.52 27.52
C LEU A 158 13.24 5.35 29.02
N PRO A 159 14.49 5.09 29.48
CA PRO A 159 14.76 4.78 30.89
C PRO A 159 14.40 5.92 31.85
N ALA A 160 14.67 7.18 31.46
CA ALA A 160 14.50 8.33 32.33
C ALA A 160 13.03 8.79 32.42
N SER A 161 12.29 8.85 31.32
CA SER A 161 10.91 9.36 31.26
C SER A 161 9.84 8.28 31.37
N GLY A 162 10.20 7.01 31.11
CA GLY A 162 9.26 5.92 30.98
C GLY A 162 8.42 5.97 29.68
N MET A 163 8.62 6.98 28.84
CA MET A 163 7.91 7.12 27.56
C MET A 163 8.15 5.90 26.68
N VAL A 164 7.07 5.40 26.07
CA VAL A 164 7.12 4.27 25.14
C VAL A 164 6.84 4.79 23.73
N PHE A 165 7.66 4.39 22.78
CA PHE A 165 7.46 4.68 21.36
C PHE A 165 7.75 3.43 20.50
N ARG A 166 7.28 3.46 19.28
CA ARG A 166 7.60 2.45 18.25
C ARG A 166 8.59 3.06 17.27
N ALA A 167 9.50 2.24 16.76
CA ALA A 167 10.44 2.64 15.72
C ALA A 167 10.29 1.70 14.52
N GLU A 168 10.06 2.25 13.35
CA GLU A 168 10.02 1.46 12.11
C GLU A 168 11.42 0.94 11.79
N THR A 169 11.49 -0.33 11.41
CA THR A 169 12.72 -1.08 11.13
C THR A 169 12.78 -1.61 9.71
N ASP A 170 11.73 -1.42 8.96
CA ASP A 170 11.60 -1.74 7.56
C ASP A 170 10.97 -0.56 6.79
N LEU A 171 11.16 -0.54 5.50
CA LEU A 171 10.62 0.45 4.59
C LEU A 171 10.36 -0.14 3.21
N VAL A 172 9.51 0.49 2.44
CA VAL A 172 9.24 0.15 1.04
C VAL A 172 9.73 1.27 0.12
N ILE A 173 10.31 0.90 -1.00
CA ILE A 173 10.64 1.84 -2.08
C ILE A 173 9.54 1.80 -3.12
N ASN A 174 8.94 2.95 -3.38
CA ASN A 174 7.95 3.16 -4.42
C ASN A 174 8.55 3.02 -5.83
N PRO A 175 7.73 2.75 -6.88
CA PRO A 175 8.21 2.68 -8.25
C PRO A 175 8.93 3.95 -8.75
N ASP A 176 8.59 5.10 -8.20
CA ASP A 176 9.25 6.39 -8.50
C ASP A 176 10.57 6.60 -7.73
N GLY A 177 10.96 5.64 -6.89
CA GLY A 177 12.17 5.68 -6.08
C GLY A 177 12.01 6.39 -4.74
N SER A 178 10.84 6.94 -4.41
CA SER A 178 10.58 7.55 -3.11
C SER A 178 10.43 6.48 -2.01
N ILE A 179 10.68 6.88 -0.76
CA ILE A 179 10.47 6.02 0.41
C ILE A 179 9.00 6.13 0.80
N ASP A 180 8.30 5.00 0.80
CA ASP A 180 6.86 4.94 1.02
C ASP A 180 6.45 5.45 2.40
N GLU A 181 7.18 5.10 3.44
CA GLU A 181 6.93 5.55 4.82
C GLU A 181 6.96 7.08 4.98
N ILE A 182 7.60 7.79 4.05
CA ILE A 182 7.70 9.25 4.07
C ILE A 182 6.74 9.88 3.06
N SER A 183 6.64 9.28 1.88
CA SER A 183 5.95 9.89 0.73
C SER A 183 4.57 9.32 0.48
N GLY A 184 4.28 8.11 0.96
CA GLY A 184 3.09 7.35 0.61
C GLY A 184 3.02 6.94 -0.86
N THR A 185 2.01 6.18 -1.21
CA THR A 185 1.73 5.77 -2.59
C THR A 185 1.07 6.92 -3.37
N PRO A 186 1.64 7.35 -4.52
CA PRO A 186 1.06 8.43 -5.31
C PRO A 186 -0.18 7.95 -6.09
N PRO A 187 -1.23 8.80 -6.25
CA PRO A 187 -2.34 8.49 -7.13
C PRO A 187 -1.90 8.50 -8.61
N ASP A 188 -2.73 7.91 -9.47
CA ASP A 188 -2.60 8.02 -10.93
C ASP A 188 -3.35 9.27 -11.44
N ILE A 189 -4.40 9.66 -10.72
CA ILE A 189 -5.20 10.85 -11.00
C ILE A 189 -5.27 11.67 -9.71
N GLU A 190 -4.57 12.80 -9.71
CA GLU A 190 -4.56 13.69 -8.55
C GLU A 190 -5.78 14.60 -8.53
N PHE A 191 -6.44 14.67 -7.37
CA PHE A 191 -7.54 15.60 -7.16
C PHE A 191 -7.11 16.75 -6.26
N PRO A 192 -7.30 18.00 -6.74
CA PRO A 192 -6.97 19.19 -5.94
C PRO A 192 -7.99 19.39 -4.80
N GLY A 193 -7.55 20.05 -3.75
CA GLY A 193 -8.41 20.45 -2.64
C GLY A 193 -8.74 19.32 -1.65
N PRO A 194 -9.37 19.64 -0.53
CA PRO A 194 -9.87 18.64 0.40
C PRO A 194 -11.06 17.89 -0.23
N ALA A 195 -11.12 16.57 -0.01
CA ALA A 195 -12.33 15.83 -0.29
C ALA A 195 -13.44 16.36 0.61
N THR A 196 -14.63 16.59 0.05
CA THR A 196 -15.79 16.82 0.91
C THR A 196 -16.19 15.47 1.50
N PHE A 197 -15.80 15.23 2.75
CA PHE A 197 -16.01 13.95 3.42
C PHE A 197 -17.48 13.80 3.80
N VAL A 198 -18.22 13.03 3.05
CA VAL A 198 -19.65 12.77 3.31
C VAL A 198 -19.86 11.46 4.06
N ILE A 199 -18.90 10.52 4.00
CA ILE A 199 -19.08 9.14 4.48
C ILE A 199 -19.19 9.06 6.03
N CYS A 200 -18.43 9.85 6.76
CA CYS A 200 -18.43 9.78 8.24
C CYS A 200 -19.65 10.44 8.91
N SER A 201 -20.46 11.18 8.15
CA SER A 201 -21.62 11.93 8.67
C SER A 201 -22.98 11.36 8.24
N GLY A 202 -23.00 10.16 7.64
CA GLY A 202 -24.28 9.59 7.13
C GLY A 202 -24.83 10.32 5.90
N GLY A 203 -23.99 11.10 5.21
CA GLY A 203 -24.39 11.86 4.04
C GLY A 203 -24.44 11.03 2.75
N ASP A 204 -25.02 11.62 1.73
CA ASP A 204 -25.15 11.02 0.41
C ASP A 204 -23.79 10.99 -0.30
N MET A 205 -23.23 9.80 -0.52
CA MET A 205 -21.95 9.58 -1.22
C MET A 205 -21.93 10.22 -2.62
N LEU A 206 -23.07 10.36 -3.26
CA LEU A 206 -23.18 11.01 -4.57
C LEU A 206 -22.98 12.53 -4.51
N LYS A 207 -22.88 13.12 -3.32
CA LYS A 207 -22.51 14.54 -3.12
C LYS A 207 -20.99 14.73 -2.90
N ASP A 208 -20.24 13.65 -2.80
CA ASP A 208 -18.78 13.72 -2.70
C ASP A 208 -18.17 14.21 -4.03
N THR A 209 -17.40 15.29 -3.95
CA THR A 209 -16.83 15.96 -5.13
C THR A 209 -15.86 15.08 -5.92
N TRP A 210 -15.14 14.20 -5.26
CA TRP A 210 -14.22 13.29 -5.91
C TRP A 210 -14.92 12.13 -6.59
N ILE A 211 -15.98 11.59 -5.96
CA ILE A 211 -16.83 10.57 -6.56
C ILE A 211 -17.53 11.14 -7.81
N GLN A 212 -18.09 12.36 -7.70
CA GLN A 212 -18.71 13.03 -8.84
C GLN A 212 -17.74 13.25 -9.99
N LYS A 213 -16.50 13.61 -9.68
CA LYS A 213 -15.46 13.79 -10.70
C LYS A 213 -15.15 12.49 -11.45
N ILE A 214 -15.07 11.35 -10.75
CA ILE A 214 -14.90 10.05 -11.41
C ILE A 214 -16.12 9.70 -12.27
N ILE A 215 -17.34 9.95 -11.77
CA ILE A 215 -18.56 9.61 -12.50
C ILE A 215 -18.68 10.40 -13.80
N ASN A 216 -18.38 11.70 -13.77
CA ASN A 216 -18.70 12.62 -14.86
C ASN A 216 -17.53 12.88 -15.81
N ASP A 217 -16.27 12.92 -15.31
CA ASP A 217 -15.14 13.46 -16.04
C ASP A 217 -14.13 12.38 -16.51
N LEU A 218 -14.22 11.16 -16.01
CA LEU A 218 -13.28 10.07 -16.32
C LEU A 218 -14.01 8.87 -16.92
#